data_74ee96ca1ea7dedb17556aef922881e7
#
_entry.id   74ee96ca1ea7dedb17556aef922881e7
#
_cell.length_a   1.000
_cell.length_b   1.000
_cell.length_c   1.000
_cell.angle_alpha   90.00
_cell.angle_beta   90.00
_cell.angle_gamma   90.00
#
_symmetry.space_group_name_H-M   'P 1'
#
loop_
_entity.id
_entity.type
_entity.pdbx_description
1 polymer ?
#
loop_
_entity_poly.entity_id
_entity_poly.type
_entity_poly.pdbx_seq_one_letter_code
_entity_poly.pdbx_strand_id
1 'polypeptide(L)'
;CKKINEAQKLRKLCESKIKLPVIGFKAAGTGIPLIKKLKEKEPFYASVYSRNVLKNGKSVKINKSTLGIELEVCYKIKRSFFSSKGIITMKNISKYISHIAPCIEVVGYRQRKKGITSFGDLCSDFGANIKFLIGPKKKYKKFNVGNLKTNISNKKNNQSVNGNTNTVYINPLNSLRFVLNKVKKDKKNLNKDFWVFTGSSVGVVPIKGKGIFIGKIDKLGSVLSLIHISEPTRR
;
A
#
# COMPACT_ATOMS: atom_id res chain seq x y z
N CYS A 1 -17.29 3.56 -10.73
CA CYS A 1 -17.44 5.01 -10.45
C CYS A 1 -16.40 5.80 -11.22
N LYS A 2 -16.83 6.72 -12.11
CA LYS A 2 -15.87 7.60 -12.82
C LYS A 2 -15.36 8.73 -11.91
N LYS A 3 -16.24 9.35 -11.12
CA LYS A 3 -15.91 10.48 -10.26
C LYS A 3 -15.36 10.04 -8.91
N ILE A 4 -14.24 10.63 -8.49
CA ILE A 4 -13.56 10.27 -7.24
C ILE A 4 -14.44 10.50 -6.00
N ASN A 5 -15.25 11.56 -5.98
CA ASN A 5 -16.12 11.84 -4.82
C ASN A 5 -17.22 10.79 -4.63
N GLU A 6 -17.82 10.30 -5.71
CA GLU A 6 -18.80 9.20 -5.67
C GLU A 6 -18.14 7.90 -5.23
N ALA A 7 -16.95 7.61 -5.77
CA ALA A 7 -16.17 6.45 -5.39
C ALA A 7 -15.76 6.46 -3.92
N GLN A 8 -15.41 7.62 -3.36
CA GLN A 8 -15.13 7.77 -1.93
C GLN A 8 -16.36 7.52 -1.05
N LYS A 9 -17.54 8.00 -1.47
CA LYS A 9 -18.81 7.73 -0.78
C LYS A 9 -19.12 6.22 -0.79
N LEU A 10 -19.03 5.58 -1.94
CA LEU A 10 -19.23 4.13 -2.09
C LEU A 10 -18.25 3.33 -1.24
N ARG A 11 -16.95 3.68 -1.29
CA ARG A 11 -15.93 3.03 -0.47
C ARG A 11 -16.24 3.15 1.02
N LYS A 12 -16.60 4.34 1.51
CA LYS A 12 -16.99 4.56 2.92
C LYS A 12 -18.20 3.73 3.32
N LEU A 13 -19.19 3.62 2.45
CA LEU A 13 -20.36 2.77 2.66
C LEU A 13 -19.96 1.28 2.74
N CYS A 14 -19.11 0.81 1.85
CA CYS A 14 -18.57 -0.55 1.93
C CYS A 14 -17.77 -0.77 3.22
N GLU A 15 -16.91 0.18 3.59
CA GLU A 15 -16.12 0.12 4.84
C GLU A 15 -17.02 -0.01 6.08
N SER A 16 -18.16 0.70 6.12
CA SER A 16 -19.08 0.64 7.27
C SER A 16 -19.76 -0.73 7.46
N LYS A 17 -19.87 -1.51 6.37
CA LYS A 17 -20.44 -2.86 6.40
C LYS A 17 -19.42 -3.96 6.70
N ILE A 18 -18.12 -3.68 6.64
CA ILE A 18 -17.07 -4.66 6.90
C ILE A 18 -16.81 -4.74 8.40
N LYS A 19 -17.19 -5.87 9.03
CA LYS A 19 -17.00 -6.13 10.47
C LYS A 19 -15.61 -6.66 10.84
N LEU A 20 -14.59 -6.39 10.03
CA LEU A 20 -13.22 -6.82 10.31
C LEU A 20 -12.43 -5.67 10.95
N PRO A 21 -11.50 -5.98 11.88
CA PRO A 21 -10.65 -4.96 12.47
C PRO A 21 -9.82 -4.23 11.41
N VAL A 22 -9.90 -2.91 11.40
CA VAL A 22 -8.98 -2.06 10.64
C VAL A 22 -7.65 -2.03 11.39
N ILE A 23 -6.56 -2.34 10.69
CA ILE A 23 -5.21 -2.37 11.26
C ILE A 23 -4.29 -1.32 10.65
N GLY A 24 -4.79 -0.57 9.71
CA GLY A 24 -4.04 0.46 9.03
C GLY A 24 -4.77 1.08 7.85
N PHE A 25 -4.00 1.87 7.11
CA PHE A 25 -4.46 2.57 5.93
C PHE A 25 -3.41 2.48 4.83
N LYS A 26 -3.84 2.55 3.57
CA LYS A 26 -2.93 2.65 2.43
C LYS A 26 -3.18 3.92 1.64
N ALA A 27 -2.12 4.49 1.06
CA ALA A 27 -2.25 5.42 -0.05
C ALA A 27 -2.35 4.63 -1.36
N ALA A 28 -3.11 5.13 -2.32
CA ALA A 28 -3.20 4.55 -3.65
C ALA A 28 -3.20 5.65 -4.72
N GLY A 29 -2.71 5.31 -5.90
CA GLY A 29 -2.55 6.28 -6.98
C GLY A 29 -1.48 7.32 -6.67
N THR A 30 -0.38 6.92 -6.05
CA THR A 30 0.68 7.83 -5.55
C THR A 30 1.69 8.24 -6.61
N GLY A 31 1.72 7.58 -7.77
CA GLY A 31 2.60 7.96 -8.88
C GLY A 31 2.16 9.27 -9.53
N ILE A 32 3.04 10.28 -9.52
CA ILE A 32 2.75 11.59 -10.14
C ILE A 32 2.31 11.48 -11.61
N PRO A 33 2.94 10.64 -12.45
CA PRO A 33 2.46 10.46 -13.83
C PRO A 33 1.02 9.95 -13.90
N LEU A 34 0.64 9.04 -13.01
CA LEU A 34 -0.73 8.50 -12.96
C LEU A 34 -1.75 9.58 -12.53
N ILE A 35 -1.41 10.36 -11.50
CA ILE A 35 -2.24 11.48 -11.03
C ILE A 35 -2.49 12.46 -12.19
N LYS A 36 -1.43 12.87 -12.90
CA LYS A 36 -1.52 13.77 -14.04
C LYS A 36 -2.34 13.17 -15.18
N LYS A 37 -2.07 11.92 -15.55
CA LYS A 37 -2.78 11.20 -16.63
C LYS A 37 -4.29 11.14 -16.38
N LEU A 38 -4.68 10.92 -15.12
CA LEU A 38 -6.09 10.80 -14.74
C LEU A 38 -6.71 12.14 -14.31
N LYS A 39 -5.98 13.26 -14.49
CA LYS A 39 -6.42 14.64 -14.17
C LYS A 39 -6.87 14.81 -12.73
N GLU A 40 -6.22 14.10 -11.81
CA GLU A 40 -6.49 14.18 -10.38
C GLU A 40 -5.50 15.14 -9.69
N LYS A 41 -5.87 15.63 -8.50
CA LYS A 41 -5.05 16.58 -7.75
C LYS A 41 -4.16 15.91 -6.70
N GLU A 42 -4.60 14.77 -6.20
CA GLU A 42 -3.97 14.08 -5.08
C GLU A 42 -4.27 12.58 -5.11
N PRO A 43 -3.48 11.75 -4.41
CA PRO A 43 -3.82 10.35 -4.17
C PRO A 43 -5.13 10.21 -3.40
N PHE A 44 -5.56 8.97 -3.16
CA PHE A 44 -6.59 8.68 -2.16
C PHE A 44 -6.08 7.67 -1.15
N TYR A 45 -6.83 7.46 -0.07
CA TYR A 45 -6.51 6.43 0.92
C TYR A 45 -7.65 5.43 1.06
N ALA A 46 -7.33 4.24 1.56
CA ALA A 46 -8.31 3.21 1.88
C ALA A 46 -7.91 2.50 3.19
N SER A 47 -8.92 1.93 3.87
CA SER A 47 -8.69 1.10 5.05
C SER A 47 -8.06 -0.25 4.70
N VAL A 48 -7.17 -0.73 5.57
CA VAL A 48 -6.56 -2.06 5.49
C VAL A 48 -7.02 -2.88 6.67
N TYR A 49 -7.58 -4.06 6.39
CA TYR A 49 -8.17 -4.93 7.39
C TYR A 49 -7.19 -6.03 7.84
N SER A 50 -7.42 -6.57 9.04
CA SER A 50 -6.55 -7.58 9.66
C SER A 50 -6.28 -8.79 8.76
N ARG A 51 -7.29 -9.28 8.05
CA ARG A 51 -7.16 -10.42 7.11
C ARG A 51 -6.26 -10.14 5.89
N ASN A 52 -5.97 -8.87 5.61
CA ASN A 52 -5.18 -8.46 4.45
C ASN A 52 -3.69 -8.41 4.76
N VAL A 53 -3.27 -8.47 6.04
CA VAL A 53 -1.86 -8.35 6.43
C VAL A 53 -1.30 -9.69 6.88
N LEU A 54 -0.17 -10.04 6.29
CA LEU A 54 0.54 -11.29 6.54
C LEU A 54 1.94 -10.99 7.07
N LYS A 55 2.51 -11.97 7.77
CA LYS A 55 3.91 -11.94 8.20
C LYS A 55 4.84 -12.16 7.01
N ASN A 56 6.06 -11.66 7.12
CA ASN A 56 7.16 -11.92 6.18
C ASN A 56 7.31 -13.42 5.88
N GLY A 57 7.53 -13.77 4.61
CA GLY A 57 7.71 -15.15 4.16
C GLY A 57 6.43 -15.98 4.04
N LYS A 58 5.25 -15.43 4.35
CA LYS A 58 4.00 -16.15 4.18
C LYS A 58 3.62 -16.32 2.71
N SER A 59 2.89 -17.40 2.45
CA SER A 59 2.38 -17.75 1.13
C SER A 59 1.13 -16.95 0.77
N VAL A 60 1.04 -16.54 -0.49
CA VAL A 60 -0.14 -15.90 -1.08
C VAL A 60 -0.60 -16.69 -2.29
N LYS A 61 -1.84 -17.15 -2.27
CA LYS A 61 -2.52 -17.69 -3.45
C LYS A 61 -3.02 -16.56 -4.30
N ILE A 62 -2.67 -16.57 -5.58
CA ILE A 62 -3.14 -15.59 -6.56
C ILE A 62 -4.10 -16.25 -7.55
N ASN A 63 -4.93 -15.46 -8.18
CA ASN A 63 -5.92 -15.87 -9.17
C ASN A 63 -5.95 -14.91 -10.36
N LYS A 64 -6.86 -15.15 -11.31
CA LYS A 64 -7.03 -14.30 -12.49
C LYS A 64 -7.36 -12.83 -12.24
N SER A 65 -7.80 -12.47 -11.03
CA SER A 65 -8.06 -11.07 -10.65
C SER A 65 -6.83 -10.37 -10.06
N THR A 66 -5.74 -11.11 -9.82
CA THR A 66 -4.48 -10.54 -9.34
C THR A 66 -3.77 -9.84 -10.49
N LEU A 67 -3.43 -8.57 -10.31
CA LEU A 67 -2.70 -7.77 -11.31
C LEU A 67 -1.19 -7.95 -11.19
N GLY A 68 -0.69 -8.03 -9.96
CA GLY A 68 0.73 -8.09 -9.71
C GLY A 68 1.08 -7.82 -8.25
N ILE A 69 2.31 -7.43 -8.06
CA ILE A 69 2.87 -7.06 -6.76
C ILE A 69 3.51 -5.68 -6.83
N GLU A 70 3.56 -5.02 -5.70
CA GLU A 70 4.18 -3.72 -5.50
C GLU A 70 5.18 -3.80 -4.35
N LEU A 71 6.21 -2.95 -4.38
CA LEU A 71 7.17 -2.81 -3.28
C LEU A 71 7.04 -1.43 -2.66
N GLU A 72 6.75 -1.41 -1.37
CA GLU A 72 6.41 -0.20 -0.64
C GLU A 72 7.25 0.00 0.61
N VAL A 73 7.39 1.27 1.01
CA VAL A 73 7.75 1.62 2.38
C VAL A 73 6.47 1.64 3.21
N CYS A 74 6.47 0.99 4.38
CA CYS A 74 5.36 1.10 5.32
C CYS A 74 5.85 1.61 6.68
N TYR A 75 4.96 2.34 7.37
CA TYR A 75 5.23 2.95 8.66
C TYR A 75 4.26 2.43 9.71
N LYS A 76 4.77 2.09 10.89
CA LYS A 76 3.94 1.83 12.05
C LYS A 76 3.76 3.11 12.84
N ILE A 77 2.51 3.54 12.98
CA ILE A 77 2.12 4.81 13.59
C ILE A 77 1.60 4.55 15.00
N LYS A 78 2.07 5.35 15.94
CA LYS A 78 1.65 5.28 17.34
C LYS A 78 0.18 5.68 17.49
N ARG A 79 -0.54 4.98 18.38
CA ARG A 79 -1.93 5.34 18.73
C ARG A 79 -2.08 6.80 19.14
N SER A 80 -1.07 7.38 19.80
CA SER A 80 -1.08 8.79 20.23
C SER A 80 -1.30 9.80 19.08
N PHE A 81 -1.14 9.37 17.82
CA PHE A 81 -1.53 10.16 16.67
C PHE A 81 -2.99 10.61 16.71
N PHE A 82 -3.91 9.77 17.16
CA PHE A 82 -5.35 10.12 17.21
C PHE A 82 -5.68 11.19 18.26
N SER A 83 -4.86 11.35 19.28
CA SER A 83 -4.98 12.41 20.28
C SER A 83 -4.27 13.71 19.86
N SER A 84 -3.61 13.73 18.69
CA SER A 84 -2.87 14.89 18.23
C SER A 84 -3.81 16.02 17.78
N LYS A 85 -3.50 17.25 18.16
CA LYS A 85 -4.18 18.45 17.66
C LYS A 85 -3.51 18.98 16.39
N GLY A 86 -4.27 19.69 15.56
CA GLY A 86 -3.76 20.38 14.37
C GLY A 86 -3.38 19.45 13.20
N ILE A 87 -2.75 20.02 12.20
CA ILE A 87 -2.38 19.38 10.92
C ILE A 87 -1.04 18.64 11.08
N ILE A 88 -0.93 17.49 10.44
CA ILE A 88 0.34 16.77 10.33
C ILE A 88 1.19 17.42 9.23
N THR A 89 2.38 17.85 9.62
CA THR A 89 3.37 18.49 8.75
C THR A 89 4.63 17.66 8.68
N MET A 90 5.54 17.96 7.74
CA MET A 90 6.85 17.30 7.68
C MET A 90 7.70 17.55 8.93
N LYS A 91 7.46 18.66 9.65
CA LYS A 91 8.18 19.00 10.90
C LYS A 91 7.74 18.11 12.08
N ASN A 92 6.46 17.72 12.15
CA ASN A 92 5.92 17.00 13.31
C ASN A 92 5.62 15.50 13.07
N ILE A 93 5.62 15.02 11.82
CA ILE A 93 5.22 13.65 11.45
C ILE A 93 6.04 12.58 12.14
N SER A 94 7.35 12.80 12.32
CA SER A 94 8.28 11.84 12.95
C SER A 94 7.90 11.47 14.38
N LYS A 95 7.20 12.35 15.11
CA LYS A 95 6.74 12.11 16.50
C LYS A 95 5.80 10.89 16.57
N TYR A 96 5.04 10.67 15.51
CA TYR A 96 4.01 9.61 15.45
C TYR A 96 4.51 8.30 14.88
N ILE A 97 5.70 8.26 14.27
CA ILE A 97 6.24 7.04 13.69
C ILE A 97 6.97 6.25 14.77
N SER A 98 6.61 4.96 14.94
CA SER A 98 7.34 4.04 15.83
C SER A 98 8.34 3.17 15.06
N HIS A 99 7.92 2.62 13.92
CA HIS A 99 8.76 1.74 13.10
C HIS A 99 8.56 2.02 11.62
N ILE A 100 9.52 1.54 10.83
CA ILE A 100 9.51 1.54 9.37
C ILE A 100 9.89 0.13 8.88
N ALA A 101 9.32 -0.30 7.75
CA ALA A 101 9.63 -1.59 7.16
C ALA A 101 9.44 -1.56 5.64
N PRO A 102 10.11 -2.47 4.89
CA PRO A 102 9.74 -2.78 3.52
C PRO A 102 8.45 -3.62 3.54
N CYS A 103 7.62 -3.49 2.51
CA CYS A 103 6.38 -4.24 2.37
C CYS A 103 6.18 -4.66 0.92
N ILE A 104 5.71 -5.89 0.69
CA ILE A 104 5.13 -6.30 -0.59
C ILE A 104 3.61 -6.18 -0.48
N GLU A 105 3.00 -5.41 -1.39
CA GLU A 105 1.56 -5.44 -1.60
C GLU A 105 1.23 -6.35 -2.79
N VAL A 106 0.27 -7.24 -2.62
CA VAL A 106 -0.37 -7.97 -3.73
C VAL A 106 -1.60 -7.20 -4.14
N VAL A 107 -1.64 -6.77 -5.40
CA VAL A 107 -2.71 -5.95 -5.95
C VAL A 107 -3.58 -6.72 -6.93
N GLY A 108 -4.87 -6.41 -6.95
CA GLY A 108 -5.82 -7.03 -7.86
C GLY A 108 -7.22 -6.47 -7.68
N TYR A 109 -8.06 -6.67 -8.68
CA TYR A 109 -9.44 -6.20 -8.65
C TYR A 109 -10.40 -7.26 -8.14
N ARG A 110 -11.32 -6.85 -7.26
CA ARG A 110 -12.40 -7.71 -6.80
C ARG A 110 -13.53 -7.81 -7.82
N GLN A 111 -13.74 -6.72 -8.57
CA GLN A 111 -14.92 -6.54 -9.40
C GLN A 111 -14.65 -6.41 -10.90
N ARG A 112 -13.39 -6.31 -11.32
CA ARG A 112 -13.05 -6.01 -12.72
C ARG A 112 -12.12 -7.02 -13.35
N LYS A 113 -12.50 -7.41 -14.57
CA LYS A 113 -11.67 -8.23 -15.47
C LYS A 113 -10.71 -7.39 -16.34
N LYS A 114 -10.94 -6.09 -16.46
CA LYS A 114 -10.23 -5.20 -17.41
C LYS A 114 -9.63 -4.00 -16.67
N GLY A 115 -8.41 -4.02 -16.23
CA GLY A 115 -7.59 -2.91 -15.76
C GLY A 115 -8.27 -1.66 -15.15
N ILE A 116 -7.49 -0.70 -14.69
CA ILE A 116 -7.99 0.57 -14.15
C ILE A 116 -8.41 1.48 -15.29
N THR A 117 -9.69 1.86 -15.34
CA THR A 117 -10.20 2.80 -16.32
C THR A 117 -10.38 4.20 -15.76
N SER A 118 -10.42 4.36 -14.44
CA SER A 118 -10.53 5.65 -13.77
C SER A 118 -9.98 5.58 -12.33
N PHE A 119 -9.65 6.73 -11.78
CA PHE A 119 -9.23 6.86 -10.39
C PHE A 119 -10.37 6.50 -9.43
N GLY A 120 -11.61 6.82 -9.82
CA GLY A 120 -12.80 6.44 -9.07
C GLY A 120 -12.98 4.92 -8.97
N ASP A 121 -12.67 4.17 -10.02
CA ASP A 121 -12.72 2.72 -9.99
C ASP A 121 -11.70 2.14 -9.01
N LEU A 122 -10.47 2.66 -9.05
CA LEU A 122 -9.43 2.26 -8.13
C LEU A 122 -9.82 2.58 -6.68
N CYS A 123 -10.40 3.75 -6.45
CA CYS A 123 -10.84 4.18 -5.12
C CYS A 123 -11.98 3.31 -4.58
N SER A 124 -12.99 3.00 -5.39
CA SER A 124 -14.13 2.17 -4.98
C SER A 124 -13.72 0.74 -4.64
N ASP A 125 -12.65 0.23 -5.23
CA ASP A 125 -12.06 -1.09 -4.92
C ASP A 125 -10.91 -1.01 -3.90
N PHE A 126 -10.97 -0.08 -2.96
CA PHE A 126 -9.99 0.05 -1.86
C PHE A 126 -8.54 0.18 -2.34
N GLY A 127 -8.31 0.77 -3.51
CA GLY A 127 -6.98 0.87 -4.11
C GLY A 127 -6.42 -0.46 -4.58
N ALA A 128 -7.29 -1.39 -4.98
CA ALA A 128 -6.94 -2.72 -5.49
C ALA A 128 -6.13 -3.60 -4.51
N ASN A 129 -6.15 -3.29 -3.21
CA ASN A 129 -5.37 -4.06 -2.22
C ASN A 129 -5.95 -5.47 -2.01
N ILE A 130 -5.09 -6.48 -2.05
CA ILE A 130 -5.44 -7.88 -1.76
C ILE A 130 -4.74 -8.34 -0.49
N LYS A 131 -3.41 -8.26 -0.46
CA LYS A 131 -2.59 -8.66 0.69
C LYS A 131 -1.39 -7.73 0.85
N PHE A 132 -0.91 -7.61 2.08
CA PHE A 132 0.32 -6.95 2.45
C PHE A 132 1.21 -7.91 3.23
N LEU A 133 2.46 -8.04 2.83
CA LEU A 133 3.48 -8.79 3.57
C LEU A 133 4.48 -7.79 4.12
N ILE A 134 4.52 -7.67 5.43
CA ILE A 134 5.40 -6.71 6.11
C ILE A 134 6.71 -7.40 6.45
N GLY A 135 7.81 -6.86 5.95
CA GLY A 135 9.15 -7.31 6.24
C GLY A 135 9.63 -6.98 7.67
N PRO A 136 10.89 -7.26 7.98
CA PRO A 136 11.47 -6.92 9.26
C PRO A 136 11.34 -5.42 9.56
N LYS A 137 10.67 -5.11 10.67
CA LYS A 137 10.49 -3.72 11.12
C LYS A 137 11.73 -3.21 11.82
N LYS A 138 12.13 -1.98 11.51
CA LYS A 138 13.19 -1.24 12.20
C LYS A 138 12.57 -0.11 13.03
N LYS A 139 13.11 0.15 14.22
CA LYS A 139 12.75 1.35 14.98
C LYS A 139 13.02 2.57 14.12
N TYR A 140 12.04 3.47 14.01
CA TYR A 140 12.19 4.64 13.15
C TYR A 140 13.25 5.59 13.72
N LYS A 141 14.22 5.91 12.89
CA LYS A 141 15.14 7.03 13.06
C LYS A 141 14.96 7.96 11.88
N LYS A 142 15.00 9.27 12.11
CA LYS A 142 14.87 10.25 11.03
C LYS A 142 16.03 10.11 10.05
N PHE A 143 15.73 9.78 8.80
CA PHE A 143 16.71 9.75 7.70
C PHE A 143 15.98 10.04 6.38
N ASN A 144 16.74 10.31 5.32
CA ASN A 144 16.18 10.55 4.00
C ASN A 144 15.66 9.24 3.38
N VAL A 145 14.34 9.11 3.32
CA VAL A 145 13.65 7.99 2.66
C VAL A 145 13.21 8.32 1.23
N GLY A 146 13.46 9.53 0.77
CA GLY A 146 12.95 10.04 -0.51
C GLY A 146 13.77 9.62 -1.74
N ASN A 147 14.91 8.93 -1.56
CA ASN A 147 15.76 8.49 -2.66
C ASN A 147 16.49 7.19 -2.33
N LEU A 148 15.73 6.15 -2.02
CA LEU A 148 16.27 4.82 -1.77
C LEU A 148 16.08 3.95 -3.02
N LYS A 149 17.14 3.25 -3.44
CA LYS A 149 17.03 2.23 -4.48
C LYS A 149 16.17 1.09 -4.00
N THR A 150 15.31 0.58 -4.88
CA THR A 150 14.42 -0.53 -4.59
C THR A 150 14.51 -1.57 -5.69
N ASN A 151 14.32 -2.83 -5.33
CA ASN A 151 14.31 -3.94 -6.29
C ASN A 151 13.31 -4.98 -5.84
N ILE A 152 12.52 -5.51 -6.76
CA ILE A 152 11.71 -6.70 -6.54
C ILE A 152 12.10 -7.76 -7.56
N SER A 153 12.37 -8.99 -7.09
CA SER A 153 12.87 -10.07 -7.93
C SER A 153 12.24 -11.41 -7.59
N ASN A 154 12.17 -12.29 -8.59
CA ASN A 154 11.86 -13.71 -8.45
C ASN A 154 12.97 -14.51 -9.14
N LYS A 155 13.80 -15.17 -8.34
CA LYS A 155 14.94 -15.94 -8.85
C LYS A 155 14.54 -17.13 -9.75
N LYS A 156 13.33 -17.68 -9.54
CA LYS A 156 12.89 -18.87 -10.27
C LYS A 156 12.72 -18.63 -11.77
N ASN A 157 12.39 -17.40 -12.18
CA ASN A 157 12.14 -17.05 -13.59
C ASN A 157 12.95 -15.82 -14.02
N ASN A 158 14.03 -15.48 -13.31
CA ASN A 158 14.91 -14.34 -13.57
C ASN A 158 14.16 -12.98 -13.68
N GLN A 159 12.99 -12.87 -13.07
CA GLN A 159 12.25 -11.62 -13.05
C GLN A 159 12.90 -10.66 -12.05
N SER A 160 13.23 -9.45 -12.51
CA SER A 160 13.77 -8.40 -11.65
C SER A 160 13.31 -7.04 -12.15
N VAL A 161 12.84 -6.19 -11.23
CA VAL A 161 12.43 -4.81 -11.51
C VAL A 161 13.04 -3.89 -10.48
N ASN A 162 13.76 -2.88 -10.96
CA ASN A 162 14.35 -1.83 -10.15
C ASN A 162 13.41 -0.62 -10.06
N GLY A 163 13.54 0.13 -9.00
CA GLY A 163 12.79 1.35 -8.77
C GLY A 163 13.47 2.26 -7.75
N ASN A 164 12.72 3.27 -7.33
CA ASN A 164 13.21 4.24 -6.36
C ASN A 164 12.03 4.79 -5.54
N THR A 165 12.26 5.07 -4.27
CA THR A 165 11.23 5.62 -3.38
C THR A 165 10.78 7.04 -3.74
N ASN A 166 11.54 7.79 -4.57
CA ASN A 166 11.15 9.11 -5.05
C ASN A 166 9.92 9.09 -5.99
N THR A 167 9.57 7.92 -6.54
CA THR A 167 8.35 7.74 -7.34
C THR A 167 7.07 7.74 -6.51
N VAL A 168 7.19 7.57 -5.18
CA VAL A 168 6.07 7.48 -4.24
C VAL A 168 5.68 8.88 -3.78
N TYR A 169 4.82 9.56 -4.54
CA TYR A 169 4.35 10.92 -4.24
C TYR A 169 5.51 11.86 -3.89
N ILE A 170 6.60 11.78 -4.68
CA ILE A 170 7.89 12.46 -4.51
C ILE A 170 8.69 11.92 -3.32
N ASN A 171 8.05 11.53 -2.24
CA ASN A 171 8.67 10.99 -1.03
C ASN A 171 7.66 10.20 -0.22
N PRO A 172 7.96 8.98 0.25
CA PRO A 172 7.06 8.19 1.08
C PRO A 172 6.50 8.93 2.30
N LEU A 173 7.26 9.88 2.89
CA LEU A 173 6.75 10.72 3.98
C LEU A 173 5.66 11.71 3.53
N ASN A 174 5.66 12.17 2.27
CA ASN A 174 4.57 12.96 1.73
C ASN A 174 3.29 12.14 1.62
N SER A 175 3.40 10.91 1.13
CA SER A 175 2.30 9.96 1.07
C SER A 175 1.77 9.65 2.48
N LEU A 176 2.66 9.37 3.45
CA LEU A 176 2.28 9.17 4.85
C LEU A 176 1.53 10.39 5.40
N ARG A 177 2.08 11.61 5.23
CA ARG A 177 1.45 12.87 5.67
C ARG A 177 0.06 13.05 5.07
N PHE A 178 -0.08 12.75 3.77
CA PHE A 178 -1.37 12.79 3.09
C PHE A 178 -2.38 11.87 3.76
N VAL A 179 -2.04 10.59 3.94
CA VAL A 179 -2.92 9.61 4.57
C VAL A 179 -3.31 10.04 5.98
N LEU A 180 -2.36 10.45 6.81
CA LEU A 180 -2.62 10.84 8.20
C LEU A 180 -3.58 12.03 8.28
N ASN A 181 -3.42 13.06 7.43
CA ASN A 181 -4.33 14.20 7.40
C ASN A 181 -5.74 13.82 6.91
N LYS A 182 -5.86 12.91 5.93
CA LYS A 182 -7.18 12.41 5.47
C LYS A 182 -7.87 11.57 6.55
N VAL A 183 -7.13 10.71 7.26
CA VAL A 183 -7.62 9.92 8.39
C VAL A 183 -8.18 10.81 9.49
N LYS A 184 -7.48 11.92 9.83
CA LYS A 184 -7.98 12.93 10.77
C LYS A 184 -9.23 13.64 10.26
N LYS A 185 -9.22 14.11 9.01
CA LYS A 185 -10.37 14.78 8.38
C LYS A 185 -11.61 13.89 8.41
N ASP A 186 -11.43 12.59 8.16
CA ASP A 186 -12.52 11.61 8.18
C ASP A 186 -12.85 11.09 9.59
N LYS A 187 -12.27 11.68 10.65
CA LYS A 187 -12.50 11.34 12.07
C LYS A 187 -12.36 9.84 12.37
N LYS A 188 -11.48 9.14 11.62
CA LYS A 188 -11.15 7.75 11.91
C LYS A 188 -10.38 7.66 13.22
N ASN A 189 -10.63 6.60 14.00
CA ASN A 189 -9.93 6.33 15.25
C ASN A 189 -9.68 4.83 15.39
N LEU A 190 -8.49 4.47 15.88
CA LEU A 190 -8.12 3.11 16.21
C LEU A 190 -7.55 3.08 17.64
N ASN A 191 -7.87 2.04 18.38
CA ASN A 191 -7.45 1.90 19.79
C ASN A 191 -6.03 1.35 19.97
N LYS A 192 -5.26 1.19 18.89
CA LYS A 192 -3.90 0.63 18.87
C LYS A 192 -3.02 1.28 17.80
N ASP A 193 -1.72 1.01 17.87
CA ASP A 193 -0.77 1.35 16.81
C ASP A 193 -1.18 0.70 15.50
N PHE A 194 -1.02 1.41 14.40
CA PHE A 194 -1.50 0.99 13.09
C PHE A 194 -0.45 1.17 11.99
N TRP A 195 -0.67 0.52 10.86
CA TRP A 195 0.22 0.60 9.71
C TRP A 195 -0.28 1.61 8.68
N VAL A 196 0.66 2.29 8.02
CA VAL A 196 0.38 3.06 6.80
C VAL A 196 1.31 2.59 5.70
N PHE A 197 0.71 2.19 4.59
CA PHE A 197 1.36 1.74 3.36
C PHE A 197 1.36 2.91 2.38
N THR A 198 2.51 3.24 1.78
CA THR A 198 2.69 4.55 1.15
C THR A 198 2.61 4.56 -0.37
N GLY A 199 2.47 3.41 -1.00
CA GLY A 199 2.43 3.28 -2.45
C GLY A 199 3.73 2.74 -3.03
N SER A 200 3.65 2.27 -4.26
CA SER A 200 4.71 1.51 -4.93
C SER A 200 5.90 2.34 -5.35
N SER A 201 7.09 1.82 -5.08
CA SER A 201 8.36 2.35 -5.56
C SER A 201 8.85 1.72 -6.88
N VAL A 202 8.15 0.71 -7.38
CA VAL A 202 8.48 -0.03 -8.61
C VAL A 202 7.31 -0.09 -9.61
N GLY A 203 6.16 0.52 -9.26
CA GLY A 203 4.90 0.32 -9.98
C GLY A 203 4.30 -1.08 -9.72
N VAL A 204 3.29 -1.46 -10.51
CA VAL A 204 2.71 -2.80 -10.46
C VAL A 204 3.59 -3.74 -11.28
N VAL A 205 4.20 -4.71 -10.64
CA VAL A 205 5.05 -5.74 -11.28
C VAL A 205 4.19 -6.97 -11.55
N PRO A 206 3.90 -7.31 -12.82
CA PRO A 206 3.14 -8.52 -13.15
C PRO A 206 3.84 -9.79 -12.65
N ILE A 207 3.06 -10.75 -12.16
CA ILE A 207 3.58 -12.03 -11.68
C ILE A 207 3.68 -13.00 -12.87
N LYS A 208 4.91 -13.25 -13.35
CA LYS A 208 5.16 -14.14 -14.50
C LYS A 208 5.20 -15.64 -14.14
N GLY A 209 4.99 -16.00 -12.87
CA GLY A 209 5.00 -17.39 -12.43
C GLY A 209 5.03 -17.55 -10.93
N LYS A 210 4.86 -18.78 -10.44
CA LYS A 210 5.01 -19.10 -9.02
C LYS A 210 6.47 -18.97 -8.58
N GLY A 211 6.71 -18.67 -7.32
CA GLY A 211 8.05 -18.59 -6.77
C GLY A 211 8.15 -17.70 -5.52
N ILE A 212 9.37 -17.47 -5.12
CA ILE A 212 9.70 -16.58 -4.00
C ILE A 212 10.02 -15.20 -4.58
N PHE A 213 9.18 -14.23 -4.28
CA PHE A 213 9.44 -12.84 -4.58
C PHE A 213 10.17 -12.18 -3.40
N ILE A 214 11.25 -11.50 -3.71
CA ILE A 214 12.08 -10.77 -2.74
C ILE A 214 12.04 -9.30 -3.10
N GLY A 215 11.44 -8.49 -2.22
CA GLY A 215 11.48 -7.03 -2.32
C GLY A 215 12.58 -6.47 -1.44
N LYS A 216 13.52 -5.70 -1.98
CA LYS A 216 14.62 -5.06 -1.26
C LYS A 216 14.51 -3.55 -1.35
N ILE A 217 14.63 -2.87 -0.22
CA ILE A 217 14.73 -1.41 -0.13
C ILE A 217 16.02 -1.08 0.60
N ASP A 218 16.86 -0.27 -0.02
CA ASP A 218 18.12 0.14 0.59
C ASP A 218 17.89 0.72 1.99
N LYS A 219 18.78 0.41 2.92
CA LYS A 219 18.74 0.79 4.35
C LYS A 219 17.58 0.18 5.14
N LEU A 220 16.49 -0.30 4.51
CA LEU A 220 15.37 -0.92 5.22
C LEU A 220 15.50 -2.44 5.31
N GLY A 221 16.08 -3.09 4.30
CA GLY A 221 16.22 -4.53 4.23
C GLY A 221 15.26 -5.17 3.23
N SER A 222 14.94 -6.45 3.44
CA SER A 222 14.17 -7.24 2.48
C SER A 222 12.88 -7.79 3.07
N VAL A 223 11.90 -7.99 2.20
CA VAL A 223 10.63 -8.66 2.48
C VAL A 223 10.42 -9.79 1.48
N LEU A 224 9.87 -10.91 1.92
CA LEU A 224 9.66 -12.10 1.12
C LEU A 224 8.17 -12.45 1.03
N SER A 225 7.76 -12.94 -0.14
CA SER A 225 6.44 -13.54 -0.38
C SER A 225 6.58 -14.82 -1.20
N LEU A 226 6.01 -15.93 -0.73
CA LEU A 226 5.80 -17.11 -1.56
C LEU A 226 4.52 -16.92 -2.35
N ILE A 227 4.61 -16.95 -3.68
CA ILE A 227 3.46 -16.80 -4.55
C ILE A 227 3.13 -18.13 -5.22
N HIS A 228 1.88 -18.59 -5.03
CA HIS A 228 1.31 -19.76 -5.66
C HIS A 228 0.17 -19.34 -6.58
N ILE A 229 0.20 -19.83 -7.80
CA ILE A 229 -0.92 -19.68 -8.75
C ILE A 229 -1.94 -20.77 -8.40
N SER A 230 -3.19 -20.37 -8.12
CA SER A 230 -4.29 -21.33 -7.99
C SER A 230 -4.54 -21.95 -9.36
N GLU A 231 -4.37 -23.25 -9.48
CA GLU A 231 -4.85 -23.96 -10.66
C GLU A 231 -6.37 -23.82 -10.74
N PRO A 232 -6.94 -23.64 -11.95
CA PRO A 232 -8.38 -23.71 -12.12
C PRO A 232 -8.85 -25.07 -11.64
N THR A 233 -9.74 -25.11 -10.65
CA THR A 233 -10.46 -26.31 -10.29
C THR A 233 -11.12 -26.84 -11.55
N ARG A 234 -10.66 -27.97 -12.08
CA ARG A 234 -11.40 -28.72 -13.12
C ARG A 234 -12.75 -29.08 -12.48
N ARG A 235 -13.81 -28.50 -13.01
CA ARG A 235 -15.17 -28.99 -12.81
C ARG A 235 -15.46 -29.98 -13.91
#